data_c617250bd33988bcdb1beab9584fe2f8
#
_entry.id   c617250bd33988bcdb1beab9584fe2f8
#
_cell.length_a   1.000
_cell.length_b   1.000
_cell.length_c   1.000
_cell.angle_alpha   90.00
_cell.angle_beta   90.00
_cell.angle_gamma   90.00
#
_symmetry.space_group_name_H-M   'P 1'
#
loop_
_entity.id
_entity.type
_entity.pdbx_description
1 polymer ?
#
loop_
_entity_poly.entity_id
_entity_poly.type
_entity_poly.pdbx_seq_one_letter_code
_entity_poly.pdbx_strand_id
1 'polypeptide(L)'
;LSNGGFFTQCEAEGFRRITCFPDRPDVMARYTVTLEADRDACPVLLSNGNLVGQGLLPEGRHYAKWEDPFPKPSYLFALVAAKLVALERTVTTMSGREVLLQVWVEEGNLDRVEHAMDSLVHSMRWDEETFGLELDLDRFMIVAVADFNMGAMENKGLNIFNTKFILAKPDTATDLDYENVESVVAHEYFHNWTGNRVTCRDWFQLSLKEGLTVFR
;
A
#
# COMPACT_ATOMS: atom_id res chain seq x y z
N LEU A 1 8.91 1.76 12.43
CA LEU A 1 8.56 3.18 12.56
C LEU A 1 9.29 3.78 13.75
N SER A 2 10.12 4.80 13.53
CA SER A 2 11.05 5.35 14.52
C SER A 2 10.33 6.03 15.70
N ASN A 3 9.13 6.55 15.47
CA ASN A 3 8.32 7.28 16.46
C ASN A 3 7.28 6.41 17.17
N GLY A 4 7.45 5.11 17.18
CA GLY A 4 6.44 4.16 17.60
C GLY A 4 5.36 3.98 16.52
N GLY A 5 4.44 3.04 16.74
CA GLY A 5 3.40 2.70 15.79
C GLY A 5 3.49 1.24 15.36
N PHE A 6 2.51 0.84 14.55
CA PHE A 6 2.34 -0.54 14.13
C PHE A 6 2.13 -0.59 12.62
N PHE A 7 2.70 -1.59 11.99
CA PHE A 7 2.35 -2.03 10.64
C PHE A 7 2.41 -3.55 10.58
N THR A 8 1.72 -4.15 9.63
CA THR A 8 1.69 -5.60 9.46
C THR A 8 2.41 -6.02 8.19
N GLN A 9 3.01 -7.22 8.24
CA GLN A 9 3.50 -7.97 7.08
C GLN A 9 2.93 -9.39 7.15
N CYS A 10 2.04 -9.72 6.21
CA CYS A 10 1.31 -10.99 6.24
C CYS A 10 1.82 -12.02 5.22
N GLU A 11 2.44 -11.62 4.14
CA GLU A 11 3.03 -12.60 3.22
C GLU A 11 4.26 -13.28 3.85
N ALA A 12 4.38 -14.61 3.84
CA ALA A 12 3.43 -15.55 3.20
C ALA A 12 2.29 -16.01 4.14
N GLU A 13 2.54 -16.23 5.44
CA GLU A 13 1.64 -16.88 6.39
C GLU A 13 1.57 -16.12 7.73
N GLY A 14 1.66 -14.80 7.69
CA GLY A 14 1.67 -13.95 8.89
C GLY A 14 0.27 -13.68 9.46
N PHE A 15 -0.78 -13.70 8.66
CA PHE A 15 -2.12 -13.34 9.10
C PHE A 15 -2.66 -14.25 10.21
N ARG A 16 -2.29 -15.53 10.20
CA ARG A 16 -2.62 -16.51 11.27
C ARG A 16 -2.08 -16.15 12.63
N ARG A 17 -1.08 -15.27 12.71
CA ARG A 17 -0.51 -14.77 13.96
C ARG A 17 -1.30 -13.57 14.52
N ILE A 18 -2.16 -12.96 13.69
CA ILE A 18 -3.03 -11.84 14.09
C ILE A 18 -4.36 -12.39 14.59
N THR A 19 -4.96 -13.34 13.88
CA THR A 19 -6.26 -13.92 14.20
C THR A 19 -6.41 -15.33 13.69
N CYS A 20 -7.43 -16.06 14.19
CA CYS A 20 -7.80 -17.38 13.69
C CYS A 20 -8.48 -17.22 12.31
N PHE A 21 -7.81 -17.64 11.26
CA PHE A 21 -8.28 -17.54 9.89
C PHE A 21 -7.70 -18.68 9.04
N PRO A 22 -8.41 -19.17 8.01
CA PRO A 22 -7.84 -20.10 7.03
C PRO A 22 -6.81 -19.37 6.15
N ASP A 23 -5.61 -19.20 6.67
CA ASP A 23 -4.54 -18.37 6.11
C ASP A 23 -3.82 -19.09 4.97
N ARG A 24 -4.49 -19.15 3.83
CA ARG A 24 -4.04 -19.77 2.58
C ARG A 24 -4.41 -18.86 1.40
N PRO A 25 -3.58 -18.80 0.34
CA PRO A 25 -3.85 -17.93 -0.82
C PRO A 25 -5.14 -18.23 -1.57
N ASP A 26 -5.60 -19.50 -1.58
CA ASP A 26 -6.84 -19.93 -2.24
C ASP A 26 -8.12 -19.59 -1.44
N VAL A 27 -7.98 -19.09 -0.22
CA VAL A 27 -9.12 -18.64 0.60
C VAL A 27 -9.30 -17.14 0.41
N MET A 28 -10.31 -16.79 -0.38
CA MET A 28 -10.63 -15.41 -0.74
C MET A 28 -11.75 -14.88 0.17
N ALA A 29 -11.58 -13.68 0.70
CA ALA A 29 -12.60 -13.01 1.51
C ALA A 29 -12.65 -11.50 1.22
N ARG A 30 -13.81 -10.88 1.46
CA ARG A 30 -13.95 -9.43 1.57
C ARG A 30 -13.65 -9.01 3.00
N TYR A 31 -12.99 -7.86 3.13
CA TYR A 31 -12.56 -7.35 4.43
C TYR A 31 -13.23 -6.03 4.73
N THR A 32 -13.81 -5.95 5.93
CA THR A 32 -14.18 -4.70 6.56
C THR A 32 -13.40 -4.59 7.86
N VAL A 33 -12.61 -3.54 8.00
CA VAL A 33 -11.67 -3.37 9.11
C VAL A 33 -11.98 -2.08 9.85
N THR A 34 -12.21 -2.16 11.14
CA THR A 34 -12.29 -0.99 12.01
C THR A 34 -11.07 -0.97 12.91
N LEU A 35 -10.29 0.09 12.81
CA LEU A 35 -9.14 0.35 13.66
C LEU A 35 -9.52 1.39 14.71
N GLU A 36 -9.15 1.14 15.95
CA GLU A 36 -9.35 2.08 17.07
C GLU A 36 -8.05 2.24 17.84
N ALA A 37 -7.63 3.48 18.06
CA ALA A 37 -6.42 3.77 18.80
C ALA A 37 -6.53 5.07 19.60
N ASP A 38 -5.56 5.31 20.46
CA ASP A 38 -5.29 6.61 21.04
C ASP A 38 -4.90 7.59 19.91
N ARG A 39 -5.57 8.73 19.86
CA ARG A 39 -5.42 9.70 18.77
C ARG A 39 -4.05 10.39 18.76
N ASP A 40 -3.46 10.61 19.93
CA ASP A 40 -2.18 11.30 20.05
C ASP A 40 -1.01 10.34 19.80
N ALA A 41 -1.18 9.07 20.14
CA ALA A 41 -0.18 8.02 19.86
C ALA A 41 -0.19 7.57 18.39
N CYS A 42 -1.38 7.36 17.82
CA CYS A 42 -1.57 6.87 16.44
C CYS A 42 -2.62 7.71 15.71
N PRO A 43 -2.30 8.95 15.29
CA PRO A 43 -3.26 9.82 14.62
C PRO A 43 -3.68 9.34 13.23
N VAL A 44 -2.89 8.45 12.61
CA VAL A 44 -3.16 7.87 11.29
C VAL A 44 -3.48 6.38 11.45
N LEU A 45 -4.63 5.95 10.92
CA LEU A 45 -5.11 4.58 10.94
C LEU A 45 -5.48 4.16 9.51
N LEU A 46 -4.64 3.30 8.90
CA LEU A 46 -4.80 2.86 7.51
C LEU A 46 -5.06 1.36 7.44
N SER A 47 -5.88 0.94 6.47
CA SER A 47 -6.05 -0.47 6.08
C SER A 47 -6.40 -0.56 4.60
N ASN A 48 -6.60 -1.79 4.11
CA ASN A 48 -6.90 -2.05 2.71
C ASN A 48 -8.26 -1.46 2.29
N GLY A 49 -8.35 -1.03 1.04
CA GLY A 49 -9.59 -0.60 0.41
C GLY A 49 -9.90 0.88 0.57
N ASN A 50 -11.18 1.20 0.68
CA ASN A 50 -11.68 2.58 0.78
C ASN A 50 -12.04 2.94 2.22
N LEU A 51 -11.76 4.19 2.61
CA LEU A 51 -12.18 4.71 3.91
C LEU A 51 -13.69 5.00 3.86
N VAL A 52 -14.46 4.26 4.65
CA VAL A 52 -15.94 4.37 4.68
C VAL A 52 -16.47 5.02 5.95
N GLY A 53 -15.62 5.27 6.94
CA GLY A 53 -16.00 5.98 8.16
C GLY A 53 -14.80 6.29 9.04
N GLN A 54 -14.87 7.39 9.75
CA GLN A 54 -13.91 7.77 10.79
C GLN A 54 -14.55 8.71 11.79
N GLY A 55 -14.00 8.78 12.99
CA GLY A 55 -14.56 9.66 14.02
C GLY A 55 -13.82 9.57 15.35
N LEU A 56 -14.25 10.42 16.26
CA LEU A 56 -13.73 10.45 17.62
C LEU A 56 -14.49 9.47 18.51
N LEU A 57 -13.79 8.89 19.45
CA LEU A 57 -14.28 8.03 20.51
C LEU A 57 -14.01 8.67 21.89
N PRO A 58 -14.67 8.21 22.96
CA PRO A 58 -14.33 8.64 24.32
C PRO A 58 -12.85 8.43 24.67
N GLU A 59 -12.39 9.11 25.71
CA GLU A 59 -11.06 8.94 26.31
C GLU A 59 -9.89 9.24 25.34
N GLY A 60 -10.04 10.22 24.42
CA GLY A 60 -8.98 10.62 23.50
C GLY A 60 -8.73 9.63 22.36
N ARG A 61 -9.59 8.62 22.22
CA ARG A 61 -9.47 7.65 21.14
C ARG A 61 -10.18 8.11 19.86
N HIS A 62 -9.87 7.46 18.77
CA HIS A 62 -10.52 7.64 17.47
C HIS A 62 -10.59 6.31 16.71
N TYR A 63 -11.37 6.31 15.63
CA TYR A 63 -11.46 5.15 14.76
C TYR A 63 -11.39 5.52 13.28
N ALA A 64 -10.97 4.55 12.48
CA ALA A 64 -11.12 4.55 11.03
C ALA A 64 -11.68 3.20 10.58
N LYS A 65 -12.70 3.24 9.72
CA LYS A 65 -13.35 2.05 9.14
C LYS A 65 -13.04 1.98 7.65
N TRP A 66 -12.48 0.86 7.24
CA TRP A 66 -12.05 0.57 5.88
C TRP A 66 -12.83 -0.59 5.30
N GLU A 67 -13.11 -0.53 4.02
CA GLU A 67 -13.78 -1.60 3.29
C GLU A 67 -13.06 -1.88 1.98
N ASP A 68 -12.60 -3.13 1.82
CA ASP A 68 -12.07 -3.62 0.55
C ASP A 68 -13.21 -4.36 -0.18
N PRO A 69 -13.74 -3.79 -1.28
CA PRO A 69 -14.88 -4.37 -1.99
C PRO A 69 -14.52 -5.64 -2.75
N PHE A 70 -13.23 -5.89 -2.96
CA PHE A 70 -12.76 -7.04 -3.72
C PHE A 70 -12.31 -8.18 -2.82
N PRO A 71 -12.71 -9.44 -3.11
CA PRO A 71 -12.16 -10.58 -2.40
C PRO A 71 -10.65 -10.66 -2.59
N LYS A 72 -9.93 -10.89 -1.49
CA LYS A 72 -8.49 -11.12 -1.51
C LYS A 72 -8.08 -12.20 -0.52
N PRO A 73 -6.94 -12.87 -0.73
CA PRO A 73 -6.35 -13.75 0.28
C PRO A 73 -5.79 -12.96 1.45
N SER A 74 -5.63 -13.62 2.57
CA SER A 74 -5.16 -13.02 3.82
C SER A 74 -3.74 -12.45 3.76
N TYR A 75 -2.88 -12.95 2.87
CA TYR A 75 -1.50 -12.46 2.76
C TYR A 75 -1.42 -11.00 2.26
N LEU A 76 -2.48 -10.51 1.61
CA LEU A 76 -2.59 -9.12 1.13
C LEU A 76 -3.18 -8.15 2.16
N PHE A 77 -3.57 -8.66 3.34
CA PHE A 77 -4.05 -7.81 4.43
C PHE A 77 -2.92 -6.92 4.97
N ALA A 78 -3.26 -5.65 5.17
CA ALA A 78 -2.38 -4.73 5.89
C ALA A 78 -3.17 -3.77 6.78
N LEU A 79 -2.54 -3.36 7.86
CA LEU A 79 -2.92 -2.20 8.66
C LEU A 79 -1.68 -1.40 9.06
N VAL A 80 -1.88 -0.10 9.21
CA VAL A 80 -0.88 0.82 9.77
C VAL A 80 -1.56 1.72 10.80
N ALA A 81 -0.93 1.88 11.97
CA ALA A 81 -1.36 2.81 13.00
C ALA A 81 -0.13 3.56 13.51
N ALA A 82 0.02 4.84 13.16
CA ALA A 82 1.27 5.58 13.42
C ALA A 82 1.11 7.10 13.34
N LYS A 83 2.20 7.81 13.64
CA LYS A 83 2.38 9.25 13.37
C LYS A 83 2.99 9.43 12.00
N LEU A 84 2.18 9.74 11.01
CA LEU A 84 2.59 9.92 9.62
C LEU A 84 2.02 11.21 9.05
N VAL A 85 2.67 11.68 7.98
CA VAL A 85 2.20 12.76 7.10
C VAL A 85 2.18 12.25 5.67
N ALA A 86 1.31 12.80 4.82
CA ALA A 86 1.15 12.34 3.44
C ALA A 86 1.42 13.43 2.42
N LEU A 87 2.07 13.05 1.32
CA LEU A 87 1.91 13.73 0.05
C LEU A 87 0.68 13.12 -0.64
N GLU A 88 -0.25 13.98 -1.09
CA GLU A 88 -1.49 13.56 -1.72
C GLU A 88 -1.60 14.14 -3.14
N ARG A 89 -2.16 13.35 -4.05
CA ARG A 89 -2.44 13.79 -5.41
C ARG A 89 -3.72 13.15 -5.91
N THR A 90 -4.67 13.95 -6.38
CA THR A 90 -5.85 13.45 -7.10
C THR A 90 -5.53 13.31 -8.57
N VAL A 91 -5.84 12.16 -9.14
CA VAL A 91 -5.60 11.83 -10.55
C VAL A 91 -6.89 11.31 -11.17
N THR A 92 -7.19 11.74 -12.39
CA THR A 92 -8.34 11.24 -13.16
C THR A 92 -7.93 9.99 -13.94
N THR A 93 -8.62 8.89 -13.81
CA THR A 93 -8.40 7.66 -14.60
C THR A 93 -8.84 7.83 -16.06
N MET A 94 -8.49 6.86 -16.91
CA MET A 94 -8.90 6.89 -18.33
C MET A 94 -10.41 6.90 -18.53
N SER A 95 -11.21 6.35 -17.60
CA SER A 95 -12.68 6.42 -17.63
C SER A 95 -13.27 7.72 -17.07
N GLY A 96 -12.44 8.63 -16.57
CA GLY A 96 -12.85 9.91 -15.99
C GLY A 96 -13.16 9.85 -14.48
N ARG A 97 -12.85 8.77 -13.79
CA ARG A 97 -13.01 8.64 -12.34
C ARG A 97 -11.83 9.28 -11.60
N GLU A 98 -12.11 10.08 -10.59
CA GLU A 98 -11.07 10.62 -9.71
C GLU A 98 -10.62 9.59 -8.68
N VAL A 99 -9.32 9.47 -8.49
CA VAL A 99 -8.68 8.61 -7.49
C VAL A 99 -7.66 9.38 -6.68
N LEU A 100 -7.56 9.08 -5.41
CA LEU A 100 -6.61 9.71 -4.48
C LEU A 100 -5.36 8.84 -4.31
N LEU A 101 -4.22 9.37 -4.70
CA LEU A 101 -2.91 8.75 -4.48
C LEU A 101 -2.26 9.37 -3.24
N GLN A 102 -1.71 8.56 -2.34
CA GLN A 102 -1.12 9.02 -1.09
C GLN A 102 0.22 8.30 -0.83
N VAL A 103 1.26 9.08 -0.53
CA VAL A 103 2.54 8.57 -0.05
C VAL A 103 2.74 9.03 1.39
N TRP A 104 2.65 8.11 2.33
CA TRP A 104 2.75 8.33 3.76
C TRP A 104 4.15 8.09 4.27
N VAL A 105 4.69 9.05 5.01
CA VAL A 105 6.04 9.03 5.58
C VAL A 105 6.04 9.57 7.01
N GLU A 106 7.09 9.28 7.76
CA GLU A 106 7.33 9.97 9.03
C GLU A 106 7.62 11.46 8.79
N GLU A 107 7.21 12.29 9.75
CA GLU A 107 7.44 13.74 9.71
C GLU A 107 8.91 14.09 9.40
N GLY A 108 9.13 15.11 8.56
CA GLY A 108 10.46 15.53 8.10
C GLY A 108 10.94 14.84 6.81
N ASN A 109 10.12 13.96 6.19
CA ASN A 109 10.48 13.27 4.93
C ASN A 109 9.61 13.67 3.72
N LEU A 110 8.68 14.61 3.87
CA LEU A 110 7.80 15.03 2.75
C LEU A 110 8.57 15.62 1.56
N ASP A 111 9.70 16.25 1.79
CA ASP A 111 10.57 16.82 0.75
C ASP A 111 11.32 15.78 -0.10
N ARG A 112 11.12 14.50 0.18
CA ARG A 112 11.81 13.36 -0.45
C ARG A 112 10.91 12.38 -1.18
N VAL A 113 9.61 12.65 -1.27
CA VAL A 113 8.63 11.68 -1.79
C VAL A 113 8.01 12.06 -3.14
N GLU A 114 8.37 13.22 -3.67
CA GLU A 114 7.81 13.72 -4.94
C GLU A 114 8.08 12.75 -6.10
N HIS A 115 9.31 12.25 -6.21
CA HIS A 115 9.67 11.28 -7.25
C HIS A 115 8.87 9.96 -7.13
N ALA A 116 8.65 9.47 -5.91
CA ALA A 116 7.82 8.28 -5.70
C ALA A 116 6.35 8.52 -6.12
N MET A 117 5.81 9.70 -5.85
CA MET A 117 4.47 10.09 -6.31
C MET A 117 4.41 10.20 -7.84
N ASP A 118 5.41 10.81 -8.48
CA ASP A 118 5.50 10.90 -9.94
C ASP A 118 5.61 9.52 -10.58
N SER A 119 6.44 8.64 -10.00
CA SER A 119 6.59 7.24 -10.42
C SER A 119 5.27 6.47 -10.33
N LEU A 120 4.49 6.69 -9.26
CA LEU A 120 3.18 6.07 -9.09
C LEU A 120 2.19 6.54 -10.15
N VAL A 121 2.14 7.84 -10.44
CA VAL A 121 1.28 8.41 -11.51
C VAL A 121 1.70 7.86 -12.87
N HIS A 122 3.01 7.79 -13.14
CA HIS A 122 3.55 7.25 -14.39
C HIS A 122 3.17 5.77 -14.57
N SER A 123 3.35 4.96 -13.54
CA SER A 123 2.98 3.54 -13.55
C SER A 123 1.47 3.34 -13.81
N MET A 124 0.64 4.16 -13.16
CA MET A 124 -0.81 4.14 -13.36
C MET A 124 -1.18 4.46 -14.82
N ARG A 125 -0.57 5.49 -15.42
CA ARG A 125 -0.81 5.86 -16.81
C ARG A 125 -0.36 4.79 -17.78
N TRP A 126 0.82 4.24 -17.55
CA TRP A 126 1.36 3.17 -18.38
C TRP A 126 0.44 1.94 -18.42
N ASP A 127 -0.12 1.56 -17.25
CA ASP A 127 -1.04 0.43 -17.13
C ASP A 127 -2.37 0.68 -17.87
N GLU A 128 -2.90 1.89 -17.74
CA GLU A 128 -4.09 2.33 -18.47
C GLU A 128 -3.87 2.31 -19.99
N GLU A 129 -2.77 2.87 -20.47
CA GLU A 129 -2.46 3.01 -21.90
C GLU A 129 -2.09 1.68 -22.56
N THR A 130 -1.35 0.83 -21.83
CA THR A 130 -0.80 -0.41 -22.39
C THR A 130 -1.79 -1.58 -22.28
N PHE A 131 -2.48 -1.70 -21.16
CA PHE A 131 -3.35 -2.84 -20.87
C PHE A 131 -4.82 -2.49 -20.68
N GLY A 132 -5.17 -1.20 -20.65
CA GLY A 132 -6.53 -0.74 -20.36
C GLY A 132 -6.95 -1.05 -18.92
N LEU A 133 -6.00 -1.12 -17.99
CA LEU A 133 -6.23 -1.47 -16.59
C LEU A 133 -6.19 -0.23 -15.71
N GLU A 134 -7.34 0.16 -15.18
CA GLU A 134 -7.44 1.25 -14.22
C GLU A 134 -7.21 0.77 -12.78
N LEU A 135 -6.82 1.70 -11.91
CA LEU A 135 -6.94 1.49 -10.47
C LEU A 135 -8.40 1.21 -10.12
N ASP A 136 -8.66 0.11 -9.45
CA ASP A 136 -10.00 -0.40 -9.13
C ASP A 136 -10.54 0.05 -7.76
N LEU A 137 -9.77 0.87 -7.03
CA LEU A 137 -10.13 1.51 -5.76
C LEU A 137 -10.24 3.04 -5.93
N ASP A 138 -10.86 3.71 -4.96
CA ASP A 138 -10.95 5.19 -4.96
C ASP A 138 -9.66 5.84 -4.45
N ARG A 139 -8.75 5.04 -3.90
CA ARG A 139 -7.42 5.48 -3.46
C ARG A 139 -6.37 4.40 -3.58
N PHE A 140 -5.12 4.86 -3.63
CA PHE A 140 -3.95 4.01 -3.55
C PHE A 140 -2.96 4.63 -2.56
N MET A 141 -2.52 3.83 -1.60
CA MET A 141 -1.67 4.28 -0.50
C MET A 141 -0.34 3.55 -0.52
N ILE A 142 0.73 4.29 -0.35
CA ILE A 142 2.08 3.80 -0.06
C ILE A 142 2.44 4.28 1.34
N VAL A 143 3.01 3.41 2.17
CA VAL A 143 3.56 3.76 3.49
C VAL A 143 5.03 3.37 3.52
N ALA A 144 5.91 4.34 3.75
CA ALA A 144 7.35 4.11 3.87
C ALA A 144 7.73 3.85 5.33
N VAL A 145 8.40 2.73 5.59
CA VAL A 145 8.88 2.31 6.92
C VAL A 145 10.37 2.01 6.88
N ALA A 146 11.11 2.44 7.89
CA ALA A 146 12.57 2.26 7.94
C ALA A 146 12.98 0.82 8.26
N ASP A 147 12.19 0.12 9.09
CA ASP A 147 12.51 -1.23 9.59
C ASP A 147 11.74 -2.30 8.81
N PHE A 148 11.92 -2.34 7.48
CA PHE A 148 11.28 -3.32 6.62
C PHE A 148 12.31 -4.28 6.04
N ASN A 149 12.05 -5.59 6.15
CA ASN A 149 13.00 -6.64 5.75
C ASN A 149 13.08 -6.88 4.24
N MET A 150 12.13 -6.31 3.48
CA MET A 150 12.04 -6.43 2.03
C MET A 150 12.13 -5.05 1.37
N GLY A 151 12.11 -5.02 0.04
CA GLY A 151 12.02 -3.77 -0.72
C GLY A 151 10.66 -3.11 -0.53
N ALA A 152 9.61 -3.85 -0.85
CA ALA A 152 8.23 -3.44 -0.66
C ALA A 152 7.29 -4.64 -0.57
N MET A 153 5.99 -4.37 -0.39
CA MET A 153 4.92 -5.36 -0.34
C MET A 153 3.64 -4.79 -0.94
N GLU A 154 3.04 -5.54 -1.86
CA GLU A 154 1.90 -5.16 -2.66
C GLU A 154 0.54 -5.23 -1.96
N ASN A 155 0.43 -5.18 -0.64
CA ASN A 155 -0.84 -5.25 0.07
C ASN A 155 -1.92 -4.39 -0.61
N LYS A 156 -3.08 -4.99 -0.93
CA LYS A 156 -4.11 -4.37 -1.78
C LYS A 156 -4.49 -2.96 -1.32
N GLY A 157 -4.18 -1.96 -2.15
CA GLY A 157 -4.48 -0.55 -1.91
C GLY A 157 -3.69 0.12 -0.78
N LEU A 158 -2.82 -0.61 -0.08
CA LEU A 158 -1.97 -0.13 1.02
C LEU A 158 -0.61 -0.82 0.94
N ASN A 159 0.22 -0.39 -0.01
CA ASN A 159 1.55 -0.93 -0.16
C ASN A 159 2.48 -0.44 0.96
N ILE A 160 3.34 -1.32 1.47
CA ILE A 160 4.33 -0.99 2.48
C ILE A 160 5.73 -1.09 1.87
N PHE A 161 6.50 -0.04 1.99
CA PHE A 161 7.81 0.12 1.37
C PHE A 161 8.90 0.33 2.40
N ASN A 162 10.07 -0.22 2.14
CA ASN A 162 11.27 0.25 2.78
C ASN A 162 11.54 1.69 2.32
N THR A 163 11.87 2.58 3.25
CA THR A 163 12.17 4.00 2.96
C THR A 163 13.22 4.18 1.87
N LYS A 164 14.14 3.22 1.71
CA LYS A 164 15.17 3.22 0.67
C LYS A 164 14.59 3.33 -0.76
N PHE A 165 13.37 2.81 -0.97
CA PHE A 165 12.70 2.78 -2.28
C PHE A 165 11.58 3.81 -2.41
N ILE A 166 11.56 4.81 -1.51
CA ILE A 166 10.61 5.93 -1.54
C ILE A 166 11.32 7.27 -1.41
N LEU A 167 12.32 7.37 -0.52
CA LEU A 167 12.94 8.64 -0.16
C LEU A 167 14.10 8.97 -1.10
N ALA A 168 13.89 9.93 -1.99
CA ALA A 168 14.93 10.48 -2.87
C ALA A 168 14.80 12.00 -2.99
N LYS A 169 15.93 12.69 -2.95
CA LYS A 169 16.01 14.11 -3.29
C LYS A 169 17.35 14.44 -3.94
N PRO A 170 17.43 15.51 -4.76
CA PRO A 170 18.61 15.83 -5.55
C PRO A 170 19.92 15.96 -4.75
N ASP A 171 19.85 16.43 -3.51
CA ASP A 171 21.03 16.67 -2.68
C ASP A 171 21.69 15.39 -2.16
N THR A 172 20.96 14.27 -2.11
CA THR A 172 21.40 13.06 -1.40
C THR A 172 21.19 11.75 -2.16
N ALA A 173 20.39 11.74 -3.21
CA ALA A 173 20.11 10.56 -4.03
C ALA A 173 20.96 10.53 -5.30
N THR A 174 21.39 9.35 -5.70
CA THR A 174 22.04 9.08 -6.98
C THR A 174 21.01 8.76 -8.07
N ASP A 175 21.44 8.77 -9.34
CA ASP A 175 20.56 8.34 -10.46
C ASP A 175 20.04 6.91 -10.23
N LEU A 176 20.85 6.02 -9.70
CA LEU A 176 20.45 4.66 -9.35
C LEU A 176 19.37 4.62 -8.25
N ASP A 177 19.41 5.53 -7.30
CA ASP A 177 18.37 5.62 -6.27
C ASP A 177 17.03 6.03 -6.90
N TYR A 178 17.03 6.97 -7.85
CA TYR A 178 15.83 7.38 -8.60
C TYR A 178 15.28 6.23 -9.44
N GLU A 179 16.13 5.52 -10.18
CA GLU A 179 15.76 4.33 -10.96
C GLU A 179 15.16 3.23 -10.07
N ASN A 180 15.74 2.99 -8.91
CA ASN A 180 15.24 2.01 -7.94
C ASN A 180 13.86 2.40 -7.37
N VAL A 181 13.64 3.68 -7.05
CA VAL A 181 12.34 4.17 -6.58
C VAL A 181 11.29 3.94 -7.65
N GLU A 182 11.52 4.37 -8.89
CA GLU A 182 10.59 4.19 -10.00
C GLU A 182 10.30 2.71 -10.25
N SER A 183 11.34 1.87 -10.31
CA SER A 183 11.21 0.44 -10.56
C SER A 183 10.38 -0.29 -9.50
N VAL A 184 10.63 -0.02 -8.21
CA VAL A 184 9.90 -0.70 -7.13
C VAL A 184 8.48 -0.15 -6.99
N VAL A 185 8.26 1.16 -7.16
CA VAL A 185 6.92 1.75 -7.16
C VAL A 185 6.08 1.18 -8.30
N ALA A 186 6.64 1.04 -9.50
CA ALA A 186 5.97 0.43 -10.65
C ALA A 186 5.64 -1.04 -10.39
N HIS A 187 6.59 -1.82 -9.87
CA HIS A 187 6.42 -3.23 -9.53
C HIS A 187 5.23 -3.42 -8.58
N GLU A 188 5.19 -2.70 -7.47
CA GLU A 188 4.12 -2.83 -6.48
C GLU A 188 2.76 -2.33 -7.02
N TYR A 189 2.75 -1.27 -7.83
CA TYR A 189 1.53 -0.82 -8.48
C TYR A 189 0.97 -1.86 -9.45
N PHE A 190 1.83 -2.48 -10.27
CA PHE A 190 1.40 -3.48 -11.25
C PHE A 190 0.85 -4.75 -10.59
N HIS A 191 1.31 -5.08 -9.39
CA HIS A 191 0.70 -6.12 -8.57
C HIS A 191 -0.79 -5.88 -8.28
N ASN A 192 -1.30 -4.66 -8.38
CA ASN A 192 -2.72 -4.39 -8.16
C ASN A 192 -3.61 -5.32 -9.01
N TRP A 193 -3.17 -5.65 -10.23
CA TRP A 193 -3.81 -6.62 -11.10
C TRP A 193 -3.10 -7.98 -11.07
N THR A 194 -1.81 -8.05 -11.35
CA THR A 194 -1.03 -9.29 -11.36
C THR A 194 -0.50 -9.64 -9.98
N GLY A 195 -1.29 -10.34 -9.21
CA GLY A 195 -1.02 -10.73 -7.82
C GLY A 195 -2.19 -10.42 -6.89
N ASN A 196 -2.90 -9.30 -7.07
CA ASN A 196 -4.00 -8.89 -6.21
C ASN A 196 -5.36 -9.26 -6.80
N ARG A 197 -5.80 -8.63 -7.90
CA ARG A 197 -7.09 -8.97 -8.55
C ARG A 197 -7.05 -10.36 -9.21
N VAL A 198 -5.96 -10.68 -9.87
CA VAL A 198 -5.62 -12.04 -10.31
C VAL A 198 -4.56 -12.55 -9.34
N THR A 199 -5.01 -13.19 -8.28
CA THR A 199 -4.16 -13.52 -7.14
C THR A 199 -3.45 -14.87 -7.28
N CYS A 200 -2.44 -15.08 -6.42
CA CYS A 200 -1.69 -16.31 -6.32
C CYS A 200 -2.61 -17.43 -5.75
N ARG A 201 -2.75 -18.54 -6.46
CA ARG A 201 -3.59 -19.64 -6.02
C ARG A 201 -2.98 -20.44 -4.87
N ASP A 202 -1.69 -20.66 -4.96
CA ASP A 202 -0.89 -21.36 -3.95
C ASP A 202 0.58 -20.91 -4.05
N TRP A 203 1.39 -21.18 -3.02
CA TRP A 203 2.77 -20.70 -2.96
C TRP A 203 3.73 -21.34 -3.97
N PHE A 204 3.36 -22.47 -4.58
CA PHE A 204 4.14 -23.05 -5.68
C PHE A 204 4.08 -22.21 -6.95
N GLN A 205 3.09 -21.32 -7.04
CA GLN A 205 2.88 -20.44 -8.20
C GLN A 205 3.31 -19.00 -7.95
N LEU A 206 4.11 -18.76 -6.92
CA LEU A 206 4.64 -17.45 -6.57
C LEU A 206 5.31 -16.75 -7.77
N SER A 207 6.10 -17.50 -8.57
CA SER A 207 6.77 -16.99 -9.76
C SER A 207 5.82 -16.46 -10.83
N LEU A 208 4.56 -16.86 -10.84
CA LEU A 208 3.58 -16.33 -11.81
C LEU A 208 3.20 -14.88 -11.45
N LYS A 209 2.92 -14.59 -10.18
CA LYS A 209 2.61 -13.21 -9.79
C LYS A 209 3.84 -12.32 -9.95
N GLU A 210 5.00 -12.73 -9.46
CA GLU A 210 6.23 -11.97 -9.54
C GLU A 210 6.73 -11.80 -10.98
N GLY A 211 6.80 -12.88 -11.75
CA GLY A 211 7.29 -12.87 -13.12
C GLY A 211 6.39 -12.07 -14.06
N LEU A 212 5.06 -12.15 -13.94
CA LEU A 212 4.15 -11.32 -14.72
C LEU A 212 4.25 -9.85 -14.36
N THR A 213 4.46 -9.53 -13.10
CA THR A 213 4.63 -8.15 -12.63
C THR A 213 5.97 -7.55 -13.08
N VAL A 214 7.06 -8.33 -13.06
CA VAL A 214 8.35 -7.90 -13.62
C VAL A 214 8.28 -7.73 -15.15
N PHE A 215 7.49 -8.56 -15.83
CA PHE A 215 7.31 -8.46 -17.29
C PHE A 215 6.56 -7.19 -17.69
N ARG A 216 5.62 -6.75 -16.89
CA ARG A 216 4.84 -5.53 -17.10
C ARG A 216 5.65 -4.31 -16.78
#